data_8a9967c18b7de8e423098bbd57d40b8e
#
_entry.id   8a9967c18b7de8e423098bbd57d40b8e
#
_cell.length_a   1.000
_cell.length_b   1.000
_cell.length_c   1.000
_cell.angle_alpha   90.00
_cell.angle_beta   90.00
_cell.angle_gamma   90.00
#
_symmetry.space_group_name_H-M   'P 1'
#
loop_
_entity.id
_entity.type
_entity.pdbx_description
1 polymer ?
#
loop_
_entity_poly.entity_id
_entity_poly.type
_entity_poly.pdbx_seq_one_letter_code
_entity_poly.pdbx_strand_id
1 'polypeptide(L)'
;MSRVFIVDLEAVETRYTSEWKEHLPNQLQQTLVSDTLILAEVDEISGGDTPQATTPGAFLNFGGTNVYKSNQLMQIGEMFCKGEVQDGDYFLYTDAWNPTVIQLKYMAELLGIKIQIGGMWHAGSYDPADFLGRLIGDADWCRHAERSMFACYDQNFFASNFHIEMFGKALGTADVATDYWINTLKNRGKIVRCGWPMEYEEIQMTPYKGMDKRNLILFPHRVAPEKQPDIFRDLAEQLPEYEFVMCQEQGYSKNDYHNALGEAKVVFSANTQETLGISWYEGALVDTIPIVPDRLSYKEMGIEEFKYPSEWTVDFDKYMEHRDEVVELVRDRVENHTKYLPLINKQVTVLKDDFFSGKELYKTIKHCIGY
;
A
#
# COMPACT_ATOMS: atom_id res chain seq x y z
N MET A 1 -24.94 -12.38 -16.10
CA MET A 1 -24.14 -12.47 -14.85
C MET A 1 -23.16 -11.32 -14.93
N SER A 2 -23.08 -10.49 -13.90
CA SER A 2 -22.09 -9.41 -13.85
C SER A 2 -20.68 -9.99 -13.80
N ARG A 3 -19.70 -9.28 -14.33
CA ARG A 3 -18.28 -9.63 -14.27
C ARG A 3 -17.50 -8.58 -13.52
N VAL A 4 -16.39 -8.96 -12.94
CA VAL A 4 -15.44 -8.04 -12.31
C VAL A 4 -14.15 -8.10 -13.13
N PHE A 5 -13.81 -6.98 -13.75
CA PHE A 5 -12.56 -6.82 -14.49
C PHE A 5 -11.51 -6.15 -13.63
N ILE A 6 -10.41 -6.82 -13.35
CA ILE A 6 -9.25 -6.23 -12.68
C ILE A 6 -8.38 -5.59 -13.76
N VAL A 7 -8.31 -4.25 -13.76
CA VAL A 7 -7.35 -3.48 -14.53
C VAL A 7 -6.08 -3.39 -13.69
N ASP A 8 -5.17 -4.31 -13.94
CA ASP A 8 -4.01 -4.57 -13.10
C ASP A 8 -2.94 -3.47 -13.19
N LEU A 9 -2.05 -3.45 -12.21
CA LEU A 9 -0.83 -2.67 -12.24
C LEU A 9 0.29 -3.58 -12.79
N GLU A 10 1.24 -2.99 -13.54
CA GLU A 10 2.37 -3.76 -14.04
C GLU A 10 3.13 -4.45 -12.92
N ALA A 11 3.39 -5.73 -13.09
CA ALA A 11 4.15 -6.52 -12.13
C ALA A 11 5.63 -6.14 -12.16
N VAL A 12 6.18 -5.79 -11.01
CA VAL A 12 7.62 -5.63 -10.79
C VAL A 12 8.02 -6.62 -9.71
N GLU A 13 8.87 -7.58 -10.03
CA GLU A 13 9.20 -8.75 -9.21
C GLU A 13 9.56 -8.41 -7.74
N THR A 14 10.21 -7.28 -7.52
CA THR A 14 10.63 -6.84 -6.18
C THR A 14 9.58 -6.01 -5.43
N ARG A 15 8.35 -5.91 -5.96
CA ARG A 15 7.29 -5.08 -5.39
C ARG A 15 6.03 -5.90 -5.10
N TYR A 16 5.23 -5.45 -4.13
CA TYR A 16 3.93 -6.03 -3.80
C TYR A 16 2.93 -6.06 -4.98
N THR A 17 3.18 -5.28 -6.03
CA THR A 17 2.33 -5.26 -7.22
C THR A 17 2.36 -6.57 -8.00
N SER A 18 3.49 -7.32 -7.97
CA SER A 18 3.56 -8.66 -8.55
C SER A 18 2.73 -9.66 -7.75
N GLU A 19 2.76 -9.57 -6.43
CA GLU A 19 1.97 -10.41 -5.53
C GLU A 19 0.46 -10.15 -5.72
N TRP A 20 0.04 -8.89 -5.87
CA TRP A 20 -1.36 -8.58 -6.14
C TRP A 20 -1.83 -9.15 -7.47
N LYS A 21 -1.00 -9.09 -8.51
CA LYS A 21 -1.33 -9.71 -9.79
C LYS A 21 -1.54 -11.22 -9.68
N GLU A 22 -0.75 -11.89 -8.83
CA GLU A 22 -0.86 -13.32 -8.59
C GLU A 22 -2.06 -13.69 -7.70
N HIS A 23 -2.28 -12.96 -6.60
CA HIS A 23 -3.18 -13.38 -5.53
C HIS A 23 -4.57 -12.72 -5.57
N LEU A 24 -4.67 -11.44 -5.95
CA LEU A 24 -5.92 -10.69 -5.86
C LEU A 24 -7.06 -11.28 -6.70
N PRO A 25 -6.85 -11.76 -7.95
CA PRO A 25 -7.93 -12.36 -8.72
C PRO A 25 -8.55 -13.56 -8.01
N ASN A 26 -7.72 -14.44 -7.47
CA ASN A 26 -8.18 -15.63 -6.74
C ASN A 26 -8.88 -15.27 -5.43
N GLN A 27 -8.35 -14.33 -4.64
CA GLN A 27 -8.95 -13.87 -3.39
C GLN A 27 -10.32 -13.23 -3.65
N LEU A 28 -10.42 -12.39 -4.67
CA LEU A 28 -11.67 -11.76 -5.06
C LEU A 28 -12.68 -12.81 -5.58
N GLN A 29 -12.25 -13.71 -6.46
CA GLN A 29 -13.11 -14.79 -6.99
C GLN A 29 -13.68 -15.65 -5.85
N GLN A 30 -12.88 -16.02 -4.85
CA GLN A 30 -13.35 -16.81 -3.70
C GLN A 30 -14.45 -16.10 -2.92
N THR A 31 -14.42 -14.78 -2.81
CA THR A 31 -15.47 -14.00 -2.12
C THR A 31 -16.75 -13.84 -2.95
N LEU A 32 -16.63 -13.99 -4.28
CA LEU A 32 -17.73 -13.90 -5.23
C LEU A 32 -18.34 -15.26 -5.57
N VAL A 33 -18.03 -16.27 -4.79
CA VAL A 33 -18.68 -17.59 -4.84
C VAL A 33 -19.44 -17.81 -3.54
N SER A 34 -20.70 -18.26 -3.64
CA SER A 34 -21.44 -18.80 -2.52
C SER A 34 -21.46 -20.34 -2.63
N ASP A 35 -21.93 -21.04 -1.59
CA ASP A 35 -21.96 -22.52 -1.56
C ASP A 35 -22.61 -23.17 -2.79
N THR A 36 -23.46 -22.47 -3.49
CA THR A 36 -24.27 -22.98 -4.60
C THR A 36 -24.23 -22.15 -5.89
N LEU A 37 -23.61 -20.96 -5.87
CA LEU A 37 -23.69 -20.04 -7.01
C LEU A 37 -22.41 -19.20 -7.15
N ILE A 38 -21.92 -19.06 -8.37
CA ILE A 38 -20.97 -18.04 -8.77
C ILE A 38 -21.73 -16.72 -8.92
N LEU A 39 -21.41 -15.71 -8.11
CA LEU A 39 -22.07 -14.41 -8.12
C LEU A 39 -21.57 -13.56 -9.30
N ALA A 40 -20.26 -13.58 -9.53
CA ALA A 40 -19.61 -12.94 -10.67
C ALA A 40 -18.32 -13.69 -11.02
N GLU A 41 -17.91 -13.59 -12.28
CA GLU A 41 -16.59 -14.03 -12.73
C GLU A 41 -15.59 -12.89 -12.62
N VAL A 42 -14.34 -13.21 -12.30
CA VAL A 42 -13.23 -12.26 -12.20
C VAL A 42 -12.30 -12.50 -13.39
N ASP A 43 -12.15 -11.46 -14.20
CA ASP A 43 -11.26 -11.44 -15.36
C ASP A 43 -10.15 -10.38 -15.16
N GLU A 44 -8.98 -10.60 -15.73
CA GLU A 44 -7.86 -9.67 -15.68
C GLU A 44 -7.67 -8.95 -17.02
N ILE A 45 -7.46 -7.64 -16.97
CA ILE A 45 -7.06 -6.81 -18.12
C ILE A 45 -5.62 -6.36 -17.89
N SER A 46 -4.68 -7.08 -18.51
CA SER A 46 -3.25 -6.82 -18.41
C SER A 46 -2.74 -6.03 -19.61
N GLY A 47 -1.79 -5.13 -19.34
CA GLY A 47 -1.10 -4.38 -20.41
C GLY A 47 -0.01 -5.18 -21.14
N GLY A 48 0.19 -6.46 -20.78
CA GLY A 48 1.23 -7.33 -21.35
C GLY A 48 2.62 -7.07 -20.77
N ASP A 49 3.64 -7.55 -21.47
CA ASP A 49 5.02 -7.37 -21.06
C ASP A 49 5.46 -5.90 -21.29
N THR A 50 6.08 -5.30 -20.27
CA THR A 50 6.65 -3.97 -20.36
C THR A 50 8.14 -3.98 -20.04
N PRO A 51 8.93 -3.08 -20.64
CA PRO A 51 10.32 -2.90 -20.25
C PRO A 51 10.40 -2.47 -18.78
N GLN A 52 10.96 -3.31 -17.93
CA GLN A 52 11.07 -3.06 -16.49
C GLN A 52 12.33 -2.28 -16.10
N ALA A 53 13.22 -1.99 -17.06
CA ALA A 53 14.44 -1.25 -16.79
C ALA A 53 14.09 0.16 -16.29
N THR A 54 14.39 0.42 -15.02
CA THR A 54 14.27 1.74 -14.41
C THR A 54 15.63 2.42 -14.35
N THR A 55 15.64 3.76 -14.41
CA THR A 55 16.85 4.53 -14.08
C THR A 55 17.10 4.44 -12.57
N PRO A 56 18.36 4.52 -12.10
CA PRO A 56 18.67 4.55 -10.67
C PRO A 56 17.82 5.62 -9.94
N GLY A 57 17.18 5.23 -8.85
CA GLY A 57 16.29 6.10 -8.06
C GLY A 57 14.84 6.17 -8.54
N ALA A 58 14.51 5.68 -9.73
CA ALA A 58 13.13 5.53 -10.18
C ALA A 58 12.57 4.15 -9.76
N PHE A 59 11.28 4.10 -9.43
CA PHE A 59 10.58 2.85 -9.10
C PHE A 59 9.74 2.30 -10.26
N LEU A 60 9.54 3.09 -11.31
CA LEU A 60 8.83 2.71 -12.54
C LEU A 60 9.54 3.26 -13.77
N ASN A 61 9.42 2.56 -14.89
CA ASN A 61 9.69 3.12 -16.20
C ASN A 61 8.45 3.89 -16.67
N PHE A 62 8.44 5.23 -16.53
CA PHE A 62 7.26 6.03 -16.85
C PHE A 62 6.83 5.98 -18.32
N GLY A 63 7.72 5.70 -19.26
CA GLY A 63 7.34 5.40 -20.62
C GLY A 63 6.65 4.03 -20.72
N GLY A 64 7.26 3.01 -20.14
CA GLY A 64 6.75 1.63 -20.12
C GLY A 64 5.38 1.51 -19.46
N THR A 65 5.20 2.12 -18.27
CA THR A 65 3.90 2.08 -17.58
C THR A 65 2.77 2.73 -18.39
N ASN A 66 3.07 3.78 -19.17
CA ASN A 66 2.07 4.39 -20.05
C ASN A 66 1.74 3.51 -21.28
N VAL A 67 2.72 2.78 -21.82
CA VAL A 67 2.45 1.77 -22.85
C VAL A 67 1.56 0.66 -22.29
N TYR A 68 1.88 0.17 -21.08
CA TYR A 68 1.06 -0.84 -20.38
C TYR A 68 -0.40 -0.39 -20.22
N LYS A 69 -0.61 0.78 -19.65
CA LYS A 69 -1.96 1.37 -19.45
C LYS A 69 -2.69 1.60 -20.77
N SER A 70 -1.96 1.99 -21.84
CA SER A 70 -2.54 2.16 -23.18
C SER A 70 -2.99 0.83 -23.80
N ASN A 71 -2.22 -0.24 -23.61
CA ASN A 71 -2.59 -1.58 -24.05
C ASN A 71 -3.85 -2.09 -23.34
N GLN A 72 -4.00 -1.82 -22.05
CA GLN A 72 -5.23 -2.12 -21.31
C GLN A 72 -6.43 -1.35 -21.88
N LEU A 73 -6.26 -0.07 -22.15
CA LEU A 73 -7.32 0.74 -22.75
C LEU A 73 -7.74 0.23 -24.14
N MET A 74 -6.79 -0.19 -24.96
CA MET A 74 -7.07 -0.77 -26.27
C MET A 74 -7.94 -2.03 -26.13
N GLN A 75 -7.59 -2.95 -25.22
CA GLN A 75 -8.38 -4.14 -24.94
C GLN A 75 -9.80 -3.78 -24.47
N ILE A 76 -9.93 -2.84 -23.54
CA ILE A 76 -11.24 -2.34 -23.05
C ILE A 76 -12.06 -1.80 -24.22
N GLY A 77 -11.46 -0.99 -25.10
CA GLY A 77 -12.14 -0.47 -26.29
C GLY A 77 -12.63 -1.59 -27.24
N GLU A 78 -11.82 -2.62 -27.45
CA GLU A 78 -12.23 -3.78 -28.23
C GLU A 78 -13.39 -4.56 -27.59
N MET A 79 -13.38 -4.71 -26.26
CA MET A 79 -14.48 -5.34 -25.52
C MET A 79 -15.81 -4.59 -25.71
N PHE A 80 -15.79 -3.25 -25.69
CA PHE A 80 -16.97 -2.45 -26.01
C PHE A 80 -17.42 -2.66 -27.47
N CYS A 81 -16.50 -2.68 -28.43
CA CYS A 81 -16.82 -2.92 -29.84
C CYS A 81 -17.44 -4.29 -30.07
N LYS A 82 -17.05 -5.31 -29.31
CA LYS A 82 -17.58 -6.68 -29.40
C LYS A 82 -18.87 -6.89 -28.58
N GLY A 83 -19.30 -5.88 -27.81
CA GLY A 83 -20.45 -6.00 -26.91
C GLY A 83 -20.20 -6.92 -25.73
N GLU A 84 -18.95 -7.10 -25.33
CA GLU A 84 -18.55 -7.94 -24.19
C GLU A 84 -18.81 -7.26 -22.86
N VAL A 85 -18.76 -5.92 -22.80
CA VAL A 85 -19.09 -5.13 -21.60
C VAL A 85 -20.61 -4.98 -21.50
N GLN A 86 -21.18 -5.30 -20.33
CA GLN A 86 -22.61 -5.33 -20.06
C GLN A 86 -22.99 -4.43 -18.88
N ASP A 87 -24.28 -4.10 -18.79
CA ASP A 87 -24.86 -3.46 -17.61
C ASP A 87 -24.60 -4.29 -16.34
N GLY A 88 -24.07 -3.63 -15.30
CA GLY A 88 -23.76 -4.25 -14.03
C GLY A 88 -22.33 -4.80 -13.92
N ASP A 89 -21.51 -4.72 -14.98
CA ASP A 89 -20.09 -5.06 -14.89
C ASP A 89 -19.33 -4.08 -13.99
N TYR A 90 -18.31 -4.59 -13.31
CA TYR A 90 -17.46 -3.83 -12.41
C TYR A 90 -16.02 -3.80 -12.90
N PHE A 91 -15.38 -2.62 -12.90
CA PHE A 91 -13.97 -2.44 -13.25
C PHE A 91 -13.20 -2.02 -12.00
N LEU A 92 -12.25 -2.83 -11.54
CA LEU A 92 -11.36 -2.53 -10.44
C LEU A 92 -9.97 -2.13 -10.97
N TYR A 93 -9.64 -0.86 -10.86
CA TYR A 93 -8.27 -0.38 -11.09
C TYR A 93 -7.44 -0.60 -9.82
N THR A 94 -6.41 -1.44 -9.90
CA THR A 94 -5.51 -1.68 -8.77
C THR A 94 -4.50 -0.56 -8.55
N ASP A 95 -4.39 0.38 -9.50
CA ASP A 95 -3.76 1.69 -9.35
C ASP A 95 -4.71 2.77 -9.86
N ALA A 96 -5.28 3.57 -8.94
CA ALA A 96 -6.21 4.64 -9.28
C ALA A 96 -5.53 5.83 -10.00
N TRP A 97 -4.21 5.95 -9.94
CA TRP A 97 -3.48 6.93 -10.76
C TRP A 97 -3.32 6.40 -12.19
N ASN A 98 -4.45 6.19 -12.85
CA ASN A 98 -4.53 5.66 -14.20
C ASN A 98 -5.50 6.50 -15.06
N PRO A 99 -4.97 7.39 -15.93
CA PRO A 99 -5.81 8.30 -16.75
C PRO A 99 -6.78 7.59 -17.68
N THR A 100 -6.57 6.30 -17.98
CA THR A 100 -7.47 5.53 -18.86
C THR A 100 -8.88 5.37 -18.27
N VAL A 101 -9.05 5.56 -16.97
CA VAL A 101 -10.38 5.55 -16.33
C VAL A 101 -11.31 6.63 -16.91
N ILE A 102 -10.75 7.78 -17.31
CA ILE A 102 -11.53 8.88 -17.93
C ILE A 102 -12.11 8.39 -19.27
N GLN A 103 -11.32 7.64 -20.05
CA GLN A 103 -11.75 7.10 -21.34
C GLN A 103 -12.73 5.94 -21.19
N LEU A 104 -12.53 5.08 -20.16
CA LEU A 104 -13.50 4.03 -19.81
C LEU A 104 -14.87 4.65 -19.46
N LYS A 105 -14.87 5.66 -18.57
CA LYS A 105 -16.10 6.36 -18.16
C LYS A 105 -16.78 7.03 -19.37
N TYR A 106 -16.00 7.69 -20.22
CA TYR A 106 -16.49 8.31 -21.46
C TYR A 106 -17.15 7.31 -22.39
N MET A 107 -16.52 6.14 -22.66
CA MET A 107 -17.10 5.11 -23.52
C MET A 107 -18.39 4.55 -22.95
N ALA A 108 -18.40 4.20 -21.68
CA ALA A 108 -19.58 3.62 -21.02
C ALA A 108 -20.78 4.57 -21.07
N GLU A 109 -20.59 5.84 -20.75
CA GLU A 109 -21.66 6.84 -20.75
C GLU A 109 -22.20 7.12 -22.16
N LEU A 110 -21.34 7.26 -23.17
CA LEU A 110 -21.79 7.51 -24.55
C LEU A 110 -22.49 6.31 -25.17
N LEU A 111 -22.11 5.09 -24.79
CA LEU A 111 -22.76 3.86 -25.25
C LEU A 111 -23.99 3.50 -24.40
N GLY A 112 -24.25 4.21 -23.32
CA GLY A 112 -25.38 3.96 -22.42
C GLY A 112 -25.27 2.69 -21.59
N ILE A 113 -24.06 2.15 -21.44
CA ILE A 113 -23.77 0.93 -20.65
C ILE A 113 -23.48 1.33 -19.20
N LYS A 114 -24.23 0.74 -18.26
CA LYS A 114 -24.18 1.08 -16.83
C LYS A 114 -23.17 0.16 -16.11
N ILE A 115 -21.94 0.60 -16.00
CA ILE A 115 -20.87 -0.07 -15.26
C ILE A 115 -20.61 0.63 -13.92
N GLN A 116 -19.90 -0.06 -13.01
CA GLN A 116 -19.31 0.51 -11.79
C GLN A 116 -17.80 0.48 -11.90
N ILE A 117 -17.13 1.50 -11.38
CA ILE A 117 -15.68 1.62 -11.48
C ILE A 117 -15.10 1.93 -10.10
N GLY A 118 -14.22 1.05 -9.60
CA GLY A 118 -13.46 1.25 -8.39
C GLY A 118 -11.99 1.51 -8.67
N GLY A 119 -11.35 2.35 -7.86
CA GLY A 119 -9.92 2.64 -7.98
C GLY A 119 -9.21 2.61 -6.64
N MET A 120 -8.10 1.88 -6.53
CA MET A 120 -7.27 1.78 -5.34
C MET A 120 -6.17 2.82 -5.40
N TRP A 121 -6.20 3.79 -4.49
CA TRP A 121 -5.20 4.85 -4.40
C TRP A 121 -3.99 4.39 -3.60
N HIS A 122 -2.81 4.53 -4.21
CA HIS A 122 -1.51 4.39 -3.57
C HIS A 122 -0.96 5.76 -3.18
N ALA A 123 0.28 5.85 -2.66
CA ALA A 123 0.99 7.11 -2.57
C ALA A 123 1.14 7.73 -3.96
N GLY A 124 1.11 9.04 -4.05
CA GLY A 124 1.13 9.72 -5.35
C GLY A 124 1.57 11.17 -5.23
N SER A 125 1.29 11.95 -6.28
CA SER A 125 1.73 13.34 -6.38
C SER A 125 1.16 14.27 -5.29
N TYR A 126 0.07 13.88 -4.63
CA TYR A 126 -0.53 14.60 -3.50
C TYR A 126 0.21 14.40 -2.17
N ASP A 127 1.17 13.48 -2.10
CA ASP A 127 2.09 13.33 -0.97
C ASP A 127 3.41 14.04 -1.29
N PRO A 128 3.74 15.18 -0.66
CA PRO A 128 4.92 15.96 -0.98
C PRO A 128 6.24 15.23 -0.65
N ALA A 129 6.21 14.21 0.18
CA ALA A 129 7.37 13.38 0.50
C ALA A 129 7.49 12.16 -0.43
N ASP A 130 6.46 11.81 -1.18
CA ASP A 130 6.53 10.76 -2.21
C ASP A 130 7.38 11.20 -3.41
N PHE A 131 7.87 10.21 -4.16
CA PHE A 131 8.67 10.45 -5.36
C PHE A 131 7.93 11.34 -6.39
N LEU A 132 6.65 11.03 -6.66
CA LEU A 132 5.83 11.83 -7.58
C LEU A 132 5.51 13.21 -7.01
N GLY A 133 5.27 13.30 -5.71
CA GLY A 133 5.03 14.58 -5.03
C GLY A 133 6.22 15.52 -5.17
N ARG A 134 7.43 15.01 -5.03
CA ARG A 134 8.67 15.79 -5.22
C ARG A 134 8.90 16.23 -6.67
N LEU A 135 8.47 15.45 -7.66
CA LEU A 135 8.68 15.75 -9.08
C LEU A 135 7.60 16.65 -9.68
N ILE A 136 6.34 16.41 -9.37
CA ILE A 136 5.20 17.02 -10.05
C ILE A 136 4.10 17.47 -9.07
N GLY A 137 4.36 17.43 -7.75
CA GLY A 137 3.32 17.56 -6.73
C GLY A 137 2.47 18.83 -6.83
N ASP A 138 3.07 19.99 -7.10
CA ASP A 138 2.37 21.26 -7.14
C ASP A 138 1.97 21.70 -8.55
N ALA A 139 2.12 20.84 -9.55
CA ALA A 139 1.71 21.16 -10.91
C ALA A 139 0.16 21.18 -11.03
N ASP A 140 -0.42 22.29 -11.47
CA ASP A 140 -1.87 22.46 -11.62
C ASP A 140 -2.51 21.34 -12.45
N TRP A 141 -1.90 20.99 -13.57
CA TRP A 141 -2.40 19.92 -14.44
C TRP A 141 -2.52 18.59 -13.69
N CYS A 142 -1.59 18.29 -12.80
CA CYS A 142 -1.58 17.05 -12.03
C CYS A 142 -2.75 17.00 -11.05
N ARG A 143 -3.01 18.09 -10.32
CA ARG A 143 -4.17 18.22 -9.43
C ARG A 143 -5.48 18.12 -10.18
N HIS A 144 -5.58 18.71 -11.38
CA HIS A 144 -6.77 18.58 -12.23
C HIS A 144 -6.95 17.15 -12.73
N ALA A 145 -5.86 16.45 -13.12
CA ALA A 145 -5.91 15.05 -13.54
C ALA A 145 -6.40 14.15 -12.39
N GLU A 146 -5.85 14.30 -11.18
CA GLU A 146 -6.25 13.54 -10.00
C GLU A 146 -7.74 13.76 -9.64
N ARG A 147 -8.21 15.01 -9.68
CA ARG A 147 -9.65 15.32 -9.47
C ARG A 147 -10.53 14.67 -10.52
N SER A 148 -10.09 14.63 -11.78
CA SER A 148 -10.83 14.01 -12.87
C SER A 148 -10.89 12.50 -12.71
N MET A 149 -9.75 11.84 -12.39
CA MET A 149 -9.72 10.41 -12.11
C MET A 149 -10.59 10.06 -10.91
N PHE A 150 -10.47 10.80 -9.80
CA PHE A 150 -11.31 10.62 -8.61
C PHE A 150 -12.82 10.75 -8.93
N ALA A 151 -13.19 11.68 -9.78
CA ALA A 151 -14.57 11.87 -10.20
C ALA A 151 -15.10 10.69 -11.02
N CYS A 152 -14.26 10.08 -11.86
CA CYS A 152 -14.62 8.94 -12.71
C CYS A 152 -14.83 7.63 -11.94
N TYR A 153 -14.09 7.39 -10.84
CA TYR A 153 -14.32 6.25 -9.98
C TYR A 153 -15.63 6.39 -9.21
N ASP A 154 -16.48 5.38 -9.21
CA ASP A 154 -17.66 5.32 -8.38
C ASP A 154 -17.29 5.05 -6.92
N GLN A 155 -16.27 4.21 -6.68
CA GLN A 155 -15.63 3.98 -5.38
C GLN A 155 -14.14 4.26 -5.44
N ASN A 156 -13.66 5.08 -4.51
CA ASN A 156 -12.24 5.37 -4.32
C ASN A 156 -11.76 4.68 -3.05
N PHE A 157 -10.89 3.70 -3.21
CA PHE A 157 -10.38 2.86 -2.14
C PHE A 157 -9.05 3.39 -1.61
N PHE A 158 -8.94 3.45 -0.29
CA PHE A 158 -7.75 3.90 0.42
C PHE A 158 -7.37 2.90 1.51
N ALA A 159 -6.07 2.74 1.73
CA ALA A 159 -5.56 1.80 2.72
C ALA A 159 -5.85 2.23 4.16
N SER A 160 -5.79 3.54 4.45
CA SER A 160 -5.85 4.08 5.82
C SER A 160 -6.61 5.41 5.87
N ASN A 161 -7.05 5.83 7.06
CA ASN A 161 -7.65 7.16 7.24
C ASN A 161 -6.62 8.26 7.05
N PHE A 162 -5.36 8.05 7.48
CA PHE A 162 -4.25 8.96 7.22
C PHE A 162 -4.14 9.28 5.72
N HIS A 163 -4.20 8.25 4.87
CA HIS A 163 -4.15 8.41 3.43
C HIS A 163 -5.35 9.21 2.88
N ILE A 164 -6.57 8.93 3.38
CA ILE A 164 -7.79 9.68 3.01
C ILE A 164 -7.66 11.16 3.38
N GLU A 165 -7.14 11.46 4.57
CA GLU A 165 -6.96 12.85 5.03
C GLU A 165 -5.92 13.59 4.19
N MET A 166 -4.79 12.96 3.90
CA MET A 166 -3.74 13.52 3.04
C MET A 166 -4.28 13.83 1.64
N PHE A 167 -4.96 12.87 1.03
CA PHE A 167 -5.61 13.03 -0.27
C PHE A 167 -6.66 14.15 -0.24
N GLY A 168 -7.52 14.15 0.77
CA GLY A 168 -8.56 15.17 0.94
C GLY A 168 -8.01 16.57 1.08
N LYS A 169 -6.93 16.75 1.83
CA LYS A 169 -6.23 18.05 1.97
C LYS A 169 -5.66 18.53 0.65
N ALA A 170 -5.09 17.64 -0.15
CA ALA A 170 -4.49 17.99 -1.43
C ALA A 170 -5.52 18.29 -2.54
N LEU A 171 -6.65 17.58 -2.57
CA LEU A 171 -7.66 17.68 -3.63
C LEU A 171 -8.96 18.34 -3.21
N GLY A 172 -9.17 18.56 -1.91
CA GLY A 172 -10.33 19.27 -1.39
C GLY A 172 -10.39 20.72 -1.86
N THR A 173 -11.57 21.32 -1.77
CA THR A 173 -11.72 22.76 -2.03
C THR A 173 -11.43 23.53 -0.73
N ALA A 174 -10.73 24.64 -0.85
CA ALA A 174 -10.35 25.48 0.31
C ALA A 174 -11.55 25.99 1.12
N ASP A 175 -12.74 26.05 0.53
CA ASP A 175 -13.95 26.60 1.14
C ASP A 175 -14.80 25.60 1.92
N VAL A 176 -14.46 24.32 1.88
CA VAL A 176 -15.16 23.25 2.62
C VAL A 176 -14.19 22.64 3.61
N ALA A 177 -14.58 22.59 4.89
CA ALA A 177 -13.78 21.89 5.90
C ALA A 177 -13.49 20.46 5.38
N THR A 178 -12.22 20.11 5.29
CA THR A 178 -11.76 18.84 4.70
C THR A 178 -12.49 17.64 5.32
N ASP A 179 -12.69 17.66 6.64
CA ASP A 179 -13.41 16.60 7.34
C ASP A 179 -14.87 16.46 6.91
N TYR A 180 -15.57 17.59 6.69
CA TYR A 180 -16.96 17.56 6.21
C TYR A 180 -17.03 16.96 4.80
N TRP A 181 -16.12 17.34 3.92
CA TRP A 181 -16.04 16.80 2.56
C TRP A 181 -15.76 15.29 2.56
N ILE A 182 -14.75 14.85 3.32
CA ILE A 182 -14.41 13.44 3.48
C ILE A 182 -15.58 12.64 4.02
N ASN A 183 -16.21 13.10 5.11
CA ASN A 183 -17.34 12.39 5.73
C ASN A 183 -18.56 12.32 4.80
N THR A 184 -18.84 13.38 4.05
CA THR A 184 -19.90 13.37 3.05
C THR A 184 -19.66 12.32 1.96
N LEU A 185 -18.43 12.19 1.47
CA LEU A 185 -18.07 11.23 0.44
C LEU A 185 -18.01 9.79 0.98
N LYS A 186 -17.56 9.59 2.23
CA LYS A 186 -17.64 8.30 2.91
C LYS A 186 -19.09 7.83 3.05
N ASN A 187 -19.98 8.70 3.49
CA ASN A 187 -21.41 8.38 3.66
C ASN A 187 -22.11 8.06 2.33
N ARG A 188 -21.58 8.53 1.21
CA ARG A 188 -22.08 8.21 -0.14
C ARG A 188 -21.42 6.98 -0.77
N GLY A 189 -20.50 6.31 -0.08
CA GLY A 189 -19.69 5.22 -0.63
C GLY A 189 -18.67 5.62 -1.69
N LYS A 190 -18.44 6.93 -1.89
CA LYS A 190 -17.48 7.46 -2.86
C LYS A 190 -16.04 7.31 -2.39
N ILE A 191 -15.82 7.34 -1.08
CA ILE A 191 -14.55 7.05 -0.41
C ILE A 191 -14.75 5.85 0.51
N VAL A 192 -13.90 4.84 0.35
CA VAL A 192 -13.91 3.62 1.15
C VAL A 192 -12.52 3.39 1.74
N ARG A 193 -12.45 3.27 3.07
CA ARG A 193 -11.24 2.79 3.74
C ARG A 193 -11.30 1.27 3.74
N CYS A 194 -10.43 0.60 3.01
CA CYS A 194 -10.51 -0.84 2.79
C CYS A 194 -9.28 -1.64 3.26
N GLY A 195 -8.20 -0.99 3.66
CA GLY A 195 -6.93 -1.68 3.81
C GLY A 195 -6.35 -2.12 2.44
N TRP A 196 -5.38 -3.01 2.46
CA TRP A 196 -4.84 -3.66 1.26
C TRP A 196 -5.09 -5.17 1.28
N PRO A 197 -5.47 -5.77 0.14
CA PRO A 197 -5.79 -7.20 0.03
C PRO A 197 -4.53 -8.08 0.05
N MET A 198 -3.97 -8.28 1.24
CA MET A 198 -2.70 -8.97 1.46
C MET A 198 -2.85 -10.17 2.42
N GLU A 199 -3.98 -10.85 2.36
CA GLU A 199 -4.24 -12.04 3.19
C GLU A 199 -3.24 -13.18 2.92
N TYR A 200 -2.62 -13.21 1.75
CA TYR A 200 -1.61 -14.18 1.37
C TYR A 200 -0.30 -14.06 2.17
N GLU A 201 0.03 -12.86 2.69
CA GLU A 201 1.27 -12.63 3.45
C GLU A 201 1.39 -13.53 4.67
N GLU A 202 0.32 -13.79 5.38
CA GLU A 202 0.33 -14.68 6.53
C GLU A 202 0.80 -16.10 6.15
N ILE A 203 0.37 -16.58 4.98
CA ILE A 203 0.75 -17.89 4.46
C ILE A 203 2.22 -17.88 4.02
N GLN A 204 2.63 -16.84 3.30
CA GLN A 204 4.01 -16.70 2.81
C GLN A 204 5.02 -16.57 3.96
N MET A 205 4.66 -15.89 5.04
CA MET A 205 5.54 -15.68 6.19
C MET A 205 5.57 -16.87 7.17
N THR A 206 4.64 -17.83 7.06
CA THR A 206 4.58 -19.01 7.95
C THR A 206 5.89 -19.81 8.02
N PRO A 207 6.65 -20.06 6.95
CA PRO A 207 7.91 -20.81 7.02
C PRO A 207 9.00 -20.13 7.86
N TYR A 208 8.92 -18.83 8.05
CA TYR A 208 9.92 -17.99 8.74
C TYR A 208 9.53 -17.70 10.20
N LYS A 209 8.33 -18.08 10.60
CA LYS A 209 7.85 -17.92 11.98
C LYS A 209 8.50 -18.96 12.90
N GLY A 210 8.90 -18.53 14.10
CA GLY A 210 9.52 -19.42 15.09
C GLY A 210 11.00 -19.74 14.84
N MET A 211 11.65 -19.03 13.93
CA MET A 211 13.09 -19.07 13.76
C MET A 211 13.81 -18.53 15.02
N ASP A 212 15.03 -19.01 15.26
CA ASP A 212 15.86 -18.51 16.35
C ASP A 212 16.21 -17.04 16.15
N LYS A 213 15.82 -16.21 17.13
CA LYS A 213 16.04 -14.76 17.09
C LYS A 213 17.47 -14.40 17.47
N ARG A 214 18.12 -13.60 16.62
CA ARG A 214 19.44 -12.99 16.86
C ARG A 214 19.27 -11.53 17.30
N ASN A 215 20.30 -10.95 17.89
CA ASN A 215 20.34 -9.50 18.17
C ASN A 215 20.56 -8.71 16.88
N LEU A 216 19.63 -8.90 15.95
CA LEU A 216 19.61 -8.32 14.61
C LEU A 216 18.51 -7.27 14.54
N ILE A 217 18.88 -6.09 14.08
CA ILE A 217 17.98 -4.96 13.79
C ILE A 217 17.99 -4.74 12.28
N LEU A 218 16.82 -4.68 11.67
CA LEU A 218 16.69 -4.48 10.22
C LEU A 218 16.17 -3.08 9.88
N PHE A 219 16.76 -2.52 8.82
CA PHE A 219 16.21 -1.41 8.06
C PHE A 219 15.65 -1.99 6.73
N PRO A 220 14.34 -2.29 6.68
CA PRO A 220 13.75 -3.00 5.53
C PRO A 220 13.34 -2.07 4.39
N HIS A 221 13.66 -0.79 4.52
CA HIS A 221 13.27 0.24 3.57
C HIS A 221 14.31 0.41 2.46
N ARG A 222 13.87 1.02 1.35
CA ARG A 222 14.81 1.54 0.35
C ARG A 222 15.69 2.63 0.98
N VAL A 223 16.91 2.74 0.50
CA VAL A 223 17.83 3.80 0.92
C VAL A 223 17.44 5.09 0.19
N ALA A 224 16.59 5.88 0.83
CA ALA A 224 16.07 7.13 0.30
C ALA A 224 15.92 8.18 1.42
N PRO A 225 16.02 9.49 1.12
CA PRO A 225 16.01 10.54 2.15
C PRO A 225 14.80 10.49 3.07
N GLU A 226 13.61 10.21 2.54
CA GLU A 226 12.36 10.10 3.30
C GLU A 226 12.31 8.89 4.25
N LYS A 227 13.26 7.98 4.14
CA LYS A 227 13.41 6.83 5.05
C LYS A 227 14.48 7.06 6.13
N GLN A 228 15.21 8.16 6.05
CA GLN A 228 16.21 8.61 7.03
C GLN A 228 17.27 7.54 7.39
N PRO A 229 17.99 6.97 6.40
CA PRO A 229 18.96 5.90 6.62
C PRO A 229 20.10 6.30 7.55
N ASP A 230 20.44 7.59 7.66
CA ASP A 230 21.53 8.08 8.49
C ASP A 230 21.26 7.92 9.98
N ILE A 231 19.99 7.99 10.41
CA ILE A 231 19.59 7.66 11.79
C ILE A 231 19.91 6.19 12.09
N PHE A 232 19.60 5.29 11.16
CA PHE A 232 19.89 3.87 11.35
C PHE A 232 21.38 3.56 11.38
N ARG A 233 22.19 4.27 10.60
CA ARG A 233 23.65 4.15 10.61
C ARG A 233 24.26 4.65 11.91
N ASP A 234 23.78 5.78 12.45
CA ASP A 234 24.24 6.27 13.76
C ASP A 234 23.84 5.29 14.88
N LEU A 235 22.64 4.73 14.85
CA LEU A 235 22.23 3.69 15.82
C LEU A 235 23.16 2.48 15.81
N ALA A 236 23.63 2.05 14.64
CA ALA A 236 24.60 0.97 14.51
C ALA A 236 25.95 1.32 15.16
N GLU A 237 26.38 2.58 15.09
CA GLU A 237 27.59 3.05 15.76
C GLU A 237 27.43 3.13 17.28
N GLN A 238 26.22 3.44 17.78
CA GLN A 238 25.93 3.55 19.21
C GLN A 238 25.71 2.18 19.88
N LEU A 239 25.35 1.14 19.12
CA LEU A 239 25.02 -0.21 19.59
C LEU A 239 25.88 -1.27 18.88
N PRO A 240 27.24 -1.19 18.97
CA PRO A 240 28.13 -2.08 18.23
C PRO A 240 28.06 -3.55 18.67
N GLU A 241 27.40 -3.85 19.78
CA GLU A 241 27.15 -5.19 20.26
C GLU A 241 26.01 -5.91 19.52
N TYR A 242 25.24 -5.20 18.70
CA TYR A 242 24.14 -5.76 17.90
C TYR A 242 24.47 -5.69 16.41
N GLU A 243 23.79 -6.55 15.65
CA GLU A 243 23.89 -6.57 14.20
C GLU A 243 22.85 -5.62 13.58
N PHE A 244 23.30 -4.68 12.75
CA PHE A 244 22.45 -3.77 12.01
C PHE A 244 22.55 -4.02 10.51
N VAL A 245 21.42 -4.25 9.85
CA VAL A 245 21.41 -4.59 8.42
C VAL A 245 20.42 -3.70 7.66
N MET A 246 20.92 -3.03 6.64
CA MET A 246 20.13 -2.32 5.64
C MET A 246 19.82 -3.29 4.49
N CYS A 247 18.59 -3.79 4.42
CA CYS A 247 18.24 -4.90 3.53
C CYS A 247 18.52 -4.62 2.05
N GLN A 248 18.27 -3.38 1.59
CA GLN A 248 18.54 -3.01 0.20
C GLN A 248 20.04 -3.08 -0.17
N GLU A 249 20.93 -2.79 0.77
CA GLU A 249 22.37 -2.80 0.52
C GLU A 249 22.95 -4.22 0.43
N GLN A 250 22.20 -5.23 0.92
CA GLN A 250 22.63 -6.64 0.89
C GLN A 250 22.33 -7.33 -0.44
N GLY A 251 21.50 -6.75 -1.30
CA GLY A 251 21.05 -7.40 -2.52
C GLY A 251 20.26 -8.69 -2.28
N TYR A 252 19.51 -8.75 -1.21
CA TYR A 252 18.71 -9.91 -0.82
C TYR A 252 17.71 -10.31 -1.90
N SER A 253 17.59 -11.61 -2.15
CA SER A 253 16.39 -12.17 -2.76
C SER A 253 15.19 -12.02 -1.80
N LYS A 254 13.97 -12.23 -2.27
CA LYS A 254 12.77 -12.22 -1.42
C LYS A 254 12.91 -13.23 -0.26
N ASN A 255 13.41 -14.43 -0.55
CA ASN A 255 13.63 -15.46 0.47
C ASN A 255 14.70 -15.06 1.50
N ASP A 256 15.81 -14.46 1.08
CA ASP A 256 16.84 -13.98 2.00
C ASP A 256 16.32 -12.86 2.91
N TYR A 257 15.51 -11.97 2.35
CA TYR A 257 14.85 -10.91 3.10
C TYR A 257 13.86 -11.48 4.15
N HIS A 258 13.01 -12.43 3.77
CA HIS A 258 12.09 -13.08 4.72
C HIS A 258 12.84 -13.90 5.80
N ASN A 259 13.94 -14.56 5.45
CA ASN A 259 14.82 -15.21 6.42
C ASN A 259 15.39 -14.19 7.42
N ALA A 260 15.91 -13.05 6.91
CA ALA A 260 16.43 -12.00 7.78
C ALA A 260 15.36 -11.46 8.74
N LEU A 261 14.11 -11.24 8.25
CA LEU A 261 12.98 -10.90 9.12
C LEU A 261 12.70 -11.97 10.16
N GLY A 262 12.71 -13.26 9.79
CA GLY A 262 12.51 -14.39 10.72
C GLY A 262 13.56 -14.44 11.83
N GLU A 263 14.81 -14.10 11.53
CA GLU A 263 15.92 -14.07 12.49
C GLU A 263 16.03 -12.77 13.30
N ALA A 264 15.50 -11.66 12.79
CA ALA A 264 15.64 -10.37 13.46
C ALA A 264 14.76 -10.25 14.71
N LYS A 265 15.23 -9.50 15.70
CA LYS A 265 14.44 -9.09 16.86
C LYS A 265 13.66 -7.81 16.59
N VAL A 266 14.19 -6.91 15.77
CA VAL A 266 13.63 -5.57 15.57
C VAL A 266 13.64 -5.17 14.09
N VAL A 267 12.55 -4.55 13.67
CA VAL A 267 12.46 -3.72 12.46
C VAL A 267 12.34 -2.27 12.88
N PHE A 268 13.28 -1.43 12.46
CA PHE A 268 13.32 -0.02 12.83
C PHE A 268 12.89 0.88 11.66
N SER A 269 12.05 1.86 11.97
CA SER A 269 11.63 2.89 11.02
C SER A 269 11.73 4.29 11.64
N ALA A 270 12.30 5.23 10.86
CA ALA A 270 12.26 6.67 11.13
C ALA A 270 11.58 7.43 9.97
N ASN A 271 10.71 6.77 9.21
CA ASN A 271 10.14 7.26 7.97
C ASN A 271 9.40 8.59 8.14
N THR A 272 9.60 9.50 7.20
CA THR A 272 8.81 10.73 7.02
C THR A 272 7.80 10.59 5.88
N GLN A 273 7.80 9.47 5.16
CA GLN A 273 6.83 9.10 4.15
C GLN A 273 6.53 7.59 4.25
N GLU A 274 5.27 7.25 4.41
CA GLU A 274 4.77 5.88 4.39
C GLU A 274 3.25 5.87 4.21
N THR A 275 2.74 4.99 3.37
CA THR A 275 1.29 4.83 3.16
C THR A 275 0.72 3.73 4.05
N LEU A 276 1.39 2.59 4.16
CA LEU A 276 0.94 1.46 4.97
C LEU A 276 2.10 0.72 5.67
N GLY A 277 3.25 0.57 5.01
CA GLY A 277 4.42 -0.07 5.62
C GLY A 277 4.34 -1.59 5.67
N ILE A 278 4.40 -2.25 4.52
CA ILE A 278 4.31 -3.72 4.41
C ILE A 278 5.39 -4.40 5.25
N SER A 279 6.63 -3.90 5.20
CA SER A 279 7.78 -4.54 5.83
C SER A 279 7.68 -4.71 7.35
N TRP A 280 6.98 -3.81 8.04
CA TRP A 280 6.80 -3.98 9.49
C TRP A 280 5.67 -4.96 9.81
N TYR A 281 4.69 -5.13 8.90
CA TYR A 281 3.70 -6.19 9.00
C TYR A 281 4.34 -7.57 8.80
N GLU A 282 5.13 -7.74 7.73
CA GLU A 282 5.90 -8.96 7.47
C GLU A 282 6.77 -9.32 8.68
N GLY A 283 7.47 -8.34 9.25
CA GLY A 283 8.26 -8.52 10.47
C GLY A 283 7.41 -8.96 11.67
N ALA A 284 6.27 -8.33 11.90
CA ALA A 284 5.37 -8.68 13.00
C ALA A 284 4.80 -10.12 12.85
N LEU A 285 4.51 -10.57 11.62
CA LEU A 285 4.04 -11.92 11.34
C LEU A 285 5.04 -13.01 11.79
N VAL A 286 6.33 -12.69 11.82
CA VAL A 286 7.42 -13.61 12.22
C VAL A 286 8.04 -13.24 13.57
N ASP A 287 7.26 -12.62 14.44
CA ASP A 287 7.65 -12.27 15.82
C ASP A 287 8.81 -11.26 15.92
N THR A 288 8.98 -10.39 14.93
CA THR A 288 9.95 -9.30 14.95
C THR A 288 9.26 -8.01 15.41
N ILE A 289 9.85 -7.34 16.40
CA ILE A 289 9.28 -6.13 17.02
C ILE A 289 9.36 -4.95 16.05
N PRO A 290 8.24 -4.34 15.66
CA PRO A 290 8.26 -3.09 14.92
C PRO A 290 8.52 -1.91 15.87
N ILE A 291 9.51 -1.06 15.55
CA ILE A 291 9.73 0.23 16.20
C ILE A 291 9.45 1.31 15.16
N VAL A 292 8.39 2.07 15.35
CA VAL A 292 7.90 3.06 14.39
C VAL A 292 7.60 4.41 15.06
N PRO A 293 7.72 5.54 14.36
CA PRO A 293 7.35 6.83 14.91
C PRO A 293 5.82 7.00 14.98
N ASP A 294 5.31 7.71 15.99
CA ASP A 294 3.88 8.05 16.11
C ASP A 294 3.46 9.14 15.11
N ARG A 295 3.61 8.81 13.83
CA ARG A 295 3.22 9.67 12.69
C ARG A 295 2.79 8.82 11.49
N LEU A 296 2.31 9.47 10.43
CA LEU A 296 1.86 8.84 9.19
C LEU A 296 0.76 7.80 9.46
N SER A 297 0.70 6.76 8.66
CA SER A 297 -0.20 5.62 8.88
C SER A 297 0.10 4.85 10.17
N TYR A 298 1.34 4.86 10.64
CA TYR A 298 1.73 4.20 11.89
C TYR A 298 0.92 4.68 13.11
N LYS A 299 0.47 5.95 13.09
CA LYS A 299 -0.34 6.53 14.17
C LYS A 299 -1.66 5.77 14.41
N GLU A 300 -2.32 5.34 13.32
CA GLU A 300 -3.57 4.57 13.42
C GLU A 300 -3.37 3.05 13.41
N MET A 301 -2.24 2.58 12.90
CA MET A 301 -1.95 1.16 12.72
C MET A 301 -1.18 0.55 13.88
N GLY A 302 -0.25 1.31 14.49
CA GLY A 302 0.62 0.86 15.57
C GLY A 302 -0.04 0.88 16.93
N ILE A 303 0.16 -0.17 17.73
CA ILE A 303 -0.15 -0.11 19.16
C ILE A 303 0.86 0.80 19.87
N GLU A 304 0.45 1.40 21.00
CA GLU A 304 1.27 2.41 21.71
C GLU A 304 2.66 1.88 22.08
N GLU A 305 2.74 0.62 22.46
CA GLU A 305 3.97 -0.01 22.93
C GLU A 305 5.07 -0.12 21.85
N PHE A 306 4.73 0.01 20.57
CA PHE A 306 5.65 -0.09 19.44
C PHE A 306 5.89 1.26 18.74
N LYS A 307 5.24 2.31 19.22
CA LYS A 307 5.43 3.67 18.74
C LYS A 307 6.37 4.45 19.64
N TYR A 308 7.13 5.36 19.06
CA TYR A 308 7.89 6.37 19.79
C TYR A 308 7.47 7.78 19.35
N PRO A 309 7.73 8.82 20.18
CA PRO A 309 7.32 10.18 19.87
C PRO A 309 7.83 10.65 18.52
N SER A 310 6.93 11.19 17.69
CA SER A 310 7.24 11.62 16.32
C SER A 310 8.39 12.62 16.24
N GLU A 311 8.46 13.55 17.22
CA GLU A 311 9.48 14.60 17.29
C GLU A 311 10.91 14.09 17.45
N TRP A 312 11.11 12.86 17.93
CA TRP A 312 12.45 12.31 18.12
C TRP A 312 13.22 12.07 16.82
N THR A 313 12.51 11.90 15.71
CA THR A 313 13.12 11.53 14.43
C THR A 313 12.49 12.25 13.24
N VAL A 314 12.00 13.48 13.39
CA VAL A 314 11.46 14.25 12.25
C VAL A 314 12.55 14.61 11.24
N ASP A 315 13.78 14.75 11.72
CA ASP A 315 15.01 14.92 10.95
C ASP A 315 16.21 14.41 11.77
N PHE A 316 17.40 14.47 11.20
CA PHE A 316 18.62 14.00 11.85
C PHE A 316 19.03 14.90 13.05
N ASP A 317 18.79 16.20 12.98
CA ASP A 317 19.13 17.13 14.06
C ASP A 317 18.27 16.85 15.31
N LYS A 318 16.97 16.60 15.13
CA LYS A 318 16.09 16.17 16.21
C LYS A 318 16.42 14.79 16.75
N TYR A 319 16.82 13.87 15.89
CA TYR A 319 17.35 12.60 16.35
C TYR A 319 18.57 12.78 17.25
N MET A 320 19.51 13.66 16.90
CA MET A 320 20.69 13.93 17.73
C MET A 320 20.33 14.52 19.12
N GLU A 321 19.25 15.30 19.23
CA GLU A 321 18.71 15.77 20.52
C GLU A 321 18.15 14.63 21.38
N HIS A 322 17.59 13.57 20.76
CA HIS A 322 16.90 12.44 21.41
C HIS A 322 17.59 11.09 21.19
N ARG A 323 18.88 11.13 20.83
CA ARG A 323 19.63 9.92 20.47
C ARG A 323 19.63 8.89 21.59
N ASP A 324 19.88 9.34 22.81
CA ASP A 324 19.99 8.44 23.96
C ASP A 324 18.68 7.73 24.25
N GLU A 325 17.52 8.40 24.07
CA GLU A 325 16.20 7.80 24.23
C GLU A 325 15.91 6.75 23.14
N VAL A 326 16.29 7.03 21.90
CA VAL A 326 16.10 6.08 20.77
C VAL A 326 17.03 4.88 20.94
N VAL A 327 18.29 5.10 21.33
CA VAL A 327 19.27 4.03 21.62
C VAL A 327 18.74 3.11 22.72
N GLU A 328 18.25 3.67 23.83
CA GLU A 328 17.71 2.89 24.95
C GLU A 328 16.43 2.14 24.55
N LEU A 329 15.58 2.74 23.74
CA LEU A 329 14.39 2.09 23.19
C LEU A 329 14.76 0.84 22.37
N VAL A 330 15.72 0.97 21.46
CA VAL A 330 16.18 -0.16 20.63
C VAL A 330 16.80 -1.24 21.51
N ARG A 331 17.66 -0.85 22.46
CA ARG A 331 18.29 -1.79 23.41
C ARG A 331 17.24 -2.59 24.19
N ASP A 332 16.26 -1.91 24.78
CA ASP A 332 15.19 -2.56 25.52
C ASP A 332 14.42 -3.58 24.67
N ARG A 333 14.11 -3.24 23.42
CA ARG A 333 13.38 -4.16 22.51
C ARG A 333 14.20 -5.38 22.13
N VAL A 334 15.52 -5.23 21.95
CA VAL A 334 16.43 -6.36 21.65
C VAL A 334 16.62 -7.25 22.86
N GLU A 335 16.93 -6.67 24.04
CA GLU A 335 17.23 -7.44 25.24
C GLU A 335 16.00 -8.10 25.85
N ASN A 336 14.85 -7.43 25.79
CA ASN A 336 13.60 -7.90 26.38
C ASN A 336 12.62 -8.47 25.35
N HIS A 337 13.09 -8.88 24.17
CA HIS A 337 12.26 -9.32 23.03
C HIS A 337 11.11 -10.26 23.45
N THR A 338 11.39 -11.28 24.26
CA THR A 338 10.39 -12.28 24.69
C THR A 338 9.23 -11.68 25.50
N LYS A 339 9.44 -10.56 26.19
CA LYS A 339 8.37 -9.85 26.91
C LYS A 339 7.35 -9.21 25.98
N TYR A 340 7.78 -8.89 24.74
CA TYR A 340 6.95 -8.23 23.75
C TYR A 340 6.16 -9.17 22.85
N LEU A 341 6.41 -10.49 22.89
CA LEU A 341 5.70 -11.47 22.04
C LEU A 341 4.16 -11.39 22.16
N PRO A 342 3.54 -11.25 23.36
CA PRO A 342 2.10 -11.08 23.44
C PRO A 342 1.59 -9.78 22.75
N LEU A 343 2.40 -8.72 22.79
CA LEU A 343 2.08 -7.44 22.15
C LEU A 343 2.27 -7.52 20.64
N ILE A 344 3.25 -8.26 20.15
CA ILE A 344 3.41 -8.54 18.73
C ILE A 344 2.16 -9.25 18.19
N ASN A 345 1.66 -10.26 18.88
CA ASN A 345 0.43 -10.95 18.48
C ASN A 345 -0.79 -10.01 18.44
N LYS A 346 -0.91 -9.09 19.42
CA LYS A 346 -1.94 -8.04 19.41
C LYS A 346 -1.78 -7.11 18.19
N GLN A 347 -0.54 -6.69 17.90
CA GLN A 347 -0.23 -5.85 16.74
C GLN A 347 -0.56 -6.55 15.43
N VAL A 348 -0.21 -7.84 15.28
CA VAL A 348 -0.54 -8.65 14.10
C VAL A 348 -2.05 -8.68 13.88
N THR A 349 -2.84 -8.90 14.94
CA THR A 349 -4.31 -8.93 14.85
C THR A 349 -4.84 -7.61 14.29
N VAL A 350 -4.40 -6.47 14.82
CA VAL A 350 -4.82 -5.14 14.32
C VAL A 350 -4.44 -4.96 12.85
N LEU A 351 -3.21 -5.29 12.48
CA LEU A 351 -2.73 -5.12 11.11
C LEU A 351 -3.48 -6.02 10.12
N LYS A 352 -3.61 -7.29 10.46
CA LYS A 352 -4.27 -8.31 9.64
C LYS A 352 -5.75 -8.01 9.40
N ASP A 353 -6.49 -7.65 10.46
CA ASP A 353 -7.94 -7.51 10.37
C ASP A 353 -8.38 -6.18 9.76
N ASP A 354 -7.59 -5.11 9.98
CA ASP A 354 -7.99 -3.76 9.64
C ASP A 354 -7.22 -3.13 8.49
N PHE A 355 -5.95 -3.54 8.24
CA PHE A 355 -5.08 -2.82 7.29
C PHE A 355 -4.54 -3.68 6.15
N PHE A 356 -4.25 -4.95 6.40
CA PHE A 356 -3.74 -5.89 5.39
C PHE A 356 -4.79 -6.94 5.00
N SER A 357 -6.03 -6.50 4.92
CA SER A 357 -7.19 -7.30 4.51
C SER A 357 -7.98 -6.58 3.43
N GLY A 358 -8.39 -7.32 2.40
CA GLY A 358 -9.29 -6.84 1.35
C GLY A 358 -10.77 -6.95 1.70
N LYS A 359 -11.13 -7.33 2.91
CA LYS A 359 -12.51 -7.63 3.32
C LYS A 359 -13.52 -6.53 2.97
N GLU A 360 -13.20 -5.27 3.25
CA GLU A 360 -14.08 -4.15 2.91
C GLU A 360 -14.07 -3.83 1.40
N LEU A 361 -12.96 -4.06 0.70
CA LEU A 361 -12.90 -4.00 -0.76
C LEU A 361 -13.85 -5.03 -1.38
N TYR A 362 -13.73 -6.30 -0.99
CA TYR A 362 -14.54 -7.39 -1.53
C TYR A 362 -16.03 -7.20 -1.23
N LYS A 363 -16.37 -6.81 -0.01
CA LYS A 363 -17.74 -6.50 0.41
C LYS A 363 -18.35 -5.36 -0.41
N THR A 364 -17.56 -4.31 -0.67
CA THR A 364 -18.01 -3.17 -1.47
C THR A 364 -18.27 -3.59 -2.91
N ILE A 365 -17.36 -4.32 -3.53
CA ILE A 365 -17.53 -4.83 -4.90
C ILE A 365 -18.75 -5.73 -4.98
N LYS A 366 -18.90 -6.68 -4.04
CA LYS A 366 -20.04 -7.58 -3.97
C LYS A 366 -21.37 -6.82 -3.91
N HIS A 367 -21.44 -5.78 -3.09
CA HIS A 367 -22.61 -4.92 -2.99
C HIS A 367 -22.89 -4.17 -4.31
N CYS A 368 -21.85 -3.65 -4.98
CA CYS A 368 -21.99 -2.91 -6.24
C CYS A 368 -22.51 -3.77 -7.40
N ILE A 369 -22.21 -5.06 -7.42
CA ILE A 369 -22.72 -6.00 -8.43
C ILE A 369 -24.07 -6.63 -8.05
N GLY A 370 -24.71 -6.16 -6.97
CA GLY A 370 -26.08 -6.51 -6.61
C GLY A 370 -26.25 -7.68 -5.63
N TYR A 371 -25.24 -7.98 -4.80
CA TYR A 371 -25.29 -9.06 -3.81
C TYR A 371 -24.99 -8.63 -2.37
#